data_37f50f59b1842b316ad46a97107743a6
#
_entry.id   37f50f59b1842b316ad46a97107743a6
#
_cell.length_a   1.000
_cell.length_b   1.000
_cell.length_c   1.000
_cell.angle_alpha   90.00
_cell.angle_beta   90.00
_cell.angle_gamma   90.00
#
_symmetry.space_group_name_H-M   'P 1'
#
loop_
_entity.id
_entity.type
_entity.pdbx_description
1 polymer ?
#
loop_
_entity_poly.entity_id
_entity_poly.type
_entity_poly.pdbx_seq_one_letter_code
_entity_poly.pdbx_strand_id
1 'polypeptide(L)'
;MLRLALPKGSLERATLDLFEAADLTVERASTVEYRATIADPRVDEVRILRPQEIPAYVAEGLFDVGISGRDWVEETASDVVSLGELRYSKATSEPVRVVVAVAADSPAQSAADLHDGVRVSSEYPELTRRFFANRGIAADVRLSYGASEAKVPDIADCVVDITETGRALRAAGLRVIDTILTSYTEVVANRDSYADPAKRHAMGQLMTLLNGALEARTKVLLKLNVSVAQFEAVLAVLPSAKSPTISELAGGGYAVESVVEKRQINLVIPALKDAGATDLLEIPIAKIVH
;
A
#
# COMPACT_ATOMS: atom_id res chain seq x y z
N MET A 1 19.51 -5.69 -16.30
CA MET A 1 18.09 -5.31 -16.32
C MET A 1 17.32 -6.16 -15.32
N LEU A 2 16.15 -5.74 -14.89
CA LEU A 2 15.33 -6.38 -13.85
C LEU A 2 14.12 -7.11 -14.46
N ARG A 3 13.83 -8.31 -13.96
CA ARG A 3 12.59 -9.04 -14.23
C ARG A 3 11.61 -8.78 -13.09
N LEU A 4 10.42 -8.25 -13.43
CA LEU A 4 9.42 -7.82 -12.45
C LEU A 4 8.22 -8.75 -12.41
N ALA A 5 7.73 -9.07 -11.20
CA ALA A 5 6.45 -9.75 -10.97
C ALA A 5 5.46 -8.76 -10.33
N LEU A 6 4.38 -8.43 -11.05
CA LEU A 6 3.33 -7.54 -10.57
C LEU A 6 2.06 -8.33 -10.20
N PRO A 7 1.30 -7.88 -9.18
CA PRO A 7 0.15 -8.63 -8.69
C PRO A 7 -1.05 -8.54 -9.64
N LYS A 8 -1.70 -9.69 -9.88
CA LYS A 8 -3.01 -9.81 -10.52
C LYS A 8 -4.14 -9.71 -9.48
N GLY A 9 -5.34 -9.45 -9.98
CA GLY A 9 -6.56 -9.48 -9.17
C GLY A 9 -6.78 -8.21 -8.38
N SER A 10 -6.97 -8.30 -7.08
CA SER A 10 -7.42 -7.15 -6.29
C SER A 10 -6.44 -5.98 -6.25
N LEU A 11 -5.15 -6.24 -6.33
CA LEU A 11 -4.09 -5.22 -6.33
C LEU A 11 -3.72 -4.75 -7.75
N GLU A 12 -4.14 -5.47 -8.80
CA GLU A 12 -3.70 -5.23 -10.17
C GLU A 12 -3.91 -3.78 -10.61
N ARG A 13 -5.15 -3.31 -10.57
CA ARG A 13 -5.48 -1.97 -11.04
C ARG A 13 -4.70 -0.88 -10.29
N ALA A 14 -4.69 -0.94 -8.97
CA ALA A 14 -4.01 0.06 -8.15
C ALA A 14 -2.48 0.06 -8.36
N THR A 15 -1.90 -1.13 -8.66
CA THR A 15 -0.48 -1.26 -9.02
C THR A 15 -0.22 -0.63 -10.39
N LEU A 16 -1.03 -0.94 -11.41
CA LEU A 16 -0.87 -0.37 -12.74
C LEU A 16 -1.03 1.16 -12.73
N ASP A 17 -2.04 1.67 -12.02
CA ASP A 17 -2.26 3.11 -11.84
C ASP A 17 -1.07 3.80 -11.12
N LEU A 18 -0.40 3.09 -10.20
CA LEU A 18 0.81 3.60 -9.54
C LEU A 18 1.99 3.65 -10.50
N PHE A 19 2.19 2.60 -11.28
CA PHE A 19 3.26 2.55 -12.28
C PHE A 19 3.06 3.61 -13.36
N GLU A 20 1.84 3.83 -13.83
CA GLU A 20 1.51 4.91 -14.76
C GLU A 20 1.82 6.28 -14.16
N ALA A 21 1.42 6.54 -12.93
CA ALA A 21 1.73 7.79 -12.21
C ALA A 21 3.24 8.01 -11.99
N ALA A 22 4.02 6.92 -11.98
CA ALA A 22 5.48 6.95 -11.85
C ALA A 22 6.21 7.09 -13.20
N ASP A 23 5.50 7.24 -14.34
CA ASP A 23 6.01 7.18 -15.72
C ASP A 23 6.68 5.83 -16.06
N LEU A 24 6.17 4.76 -15.47
CA LEU A 24 6.58 3.37 -15.70
C LEU A 24 5.40 2.57 -16.28
N THR A 25 4.74 3.11 -17.30
CA THR A 25 3.53 2.52 -17.86
C THR A 25 3.74 1.07 -18.26
N VAL A 26 2.87 0.20 -17.74
CA VAL A 26 2.88 -1.24 -18.02
C VAL A 26 2.04 -1.52 -19.24
N GLU A 27 2.66 -1.91 -20.33
CA GLU A 27 2.02 -2.21 -21.61
C GLU A 27 1.83 -3.72 -21.78
N ARG A 28 0.63 -4.13 -22.24
CA ARG A 28 0.31 -5.51 -22.58
C ARG A 28 -0.67 -5.57 -23.76
N ALA A 29 -0.59 -6.62 -24.57
CA ALA A 29 -1.42 -6.75 -25.77
C ALA A 29 -2.92 -6.92 -25.45
N SER A 30 -3.25 -7.46 -24.26
CA SER A 30 -4.64 -7.58 -23.79
C SER A 30 -4.72 -7.61 -22.25
N THR A 31 -5.90 -7.35 -21.70
CA THR A 31 -6.14 -7.38 -20.25
C THR A 31 -6.03 -8.77 -19.63
N VAL A 32 -6.04 -9.82 -20.45
CA VAL A 32 -5.90 -11.22 -19.97
C VAL A 32 -4.47 -11.75 -20.14
N GLU A 33 -3.59 -11.02 -20.82
CA GLU A 33 -2.20 -11.42 -21.02
C GLU A 33 -1.39 -11.25 -19.74
N TYR A 34 -0.56 -12.24 -19.45
CA TYR A 34 0.30 -12.26 -18.26
C TYR A 34 1.69 -11.66 -18.53
N ARG A 35 2.09 -11.54 -19.78
CA ARG A 35 3.32 -10.86 -20.19
C ARG A 35 3.04 -9.40 -20.43
N ALA A 36 3.93 -8.56 -19.96
CA ALA A 36 3.87 -7.12 -20.13
C ALA A 36 5.28 -6.56 -20.33
N THR A 37 5.35 -5.32 -20.74
CA THR A 37 6.59 -4.57 -20.91
C THR A 37 6.47 -3.20 -20.23
N ILE A 38 7.61 -2.63 -19.87
CA ILE A 38 7.75 -1.23 -19.47
C ILE A 38 8.87 -0.65 -20.34
N ALA A 39 8.61 0.48 -20.98
CA ALA A 39 9.60 1.18 -21.81
C ALA A 39 10.64 1.90 -20.95
N ASP A 40 11.41 1.12 -20.16
CA ASP A 40 12.43 1.61 -19.23
C ASP A 40 13.68 0.73 -19.33
N PRO A 41 14.89 1.31 -19.51
CA PRO A 41 16.12 0.54 -19.71
C PRO A 41 16.55 -0.31 -18.52
N ARG A 42 15.96 -0.11 -17.35
CA ARG A 42 16.22 -0.91 -16.14
C ARG A 42 15.41 -2.20 -16.10
N VAL A 43 14.32 -2.28 -16.87
CA VAL A 43 13.36 -3.39 -16.88
C VAL A 43 13.54 -4.23 -18.14
N ASP A 44 13.66 -5.55 -17.97
CA ASP A 44 13.78 -6.52 -19.05
C ASP A 44 12.44 -7.19 -19.36
N GLU A 45 11.77 -7.64 -18.29
CA GLU A 45 10.55 -8.42 -18.38
C GLU A 45 9.58 -8.05 -17.26
N VAL A 46 8.28 -8.07 -17.59
CA VAL A 46 7.21 -7.92 -16.60
C VAL A 46 6.23 -9.08 -16.73
N ARG A 47 5.86 -9.68 -15.58
CA ARG A 47 4.80 -10.67 -15.50
C ARG A 47 3.74 -10.22 -14.50
N ILE A 48 2.48 -10.48 -14.86
CA ILE A 48 1.34 -10.23 -13.97
C ILE A 48 0.87 -11.57 -13.43
N LEU A 49 1.09 -11.80 -12.14
CA LEU A 49 0.94 -13.09 -11.47
C LEU A 49 0.05 -12.99 -10.22
N ARG A 50 -0.40 -14.11 -9.71
CA ARG A 50 -1.13 -14.14 -8.45
C ARG A 50 -0.24 -13.66 -7.30
N PRO A 51 -0.70 -12.72 -6.43
CA PRO A 51 0.12 -12.22 -5.33
C PRO A 51 0.58 -13.33 -4.36
N GLN A 52 -0.18 -14.42 -4.26
CA GLN A 52 0.16 -15.60 -3.47
C GLN A 52 1.46 -16.30 -3.90
N GLU A 53 1.77 -16.24 -5.20
CA GLU A 53 2.90 -16.97 -5.80
C GLU A 53 4.16 -16.10 -5.91
N ILE A 54 3.98 -14.77 -5.98
CA ILE A 54 5.07 -13.82 -6.25
C ILE A 54 6.23 -13.96 -5.26
N PRO A 55 6.02 -14.02 -3.92
CA PRO A 55 7.14 -14.11 -2.99
C PRO A 55 8.02 -15.34 -3.21
N ALA A 56 7.40 -16.50 -3.48
CA ALA A 56 8.13 -17.75 -3.75
C ALA A 56 8.96 -17.62 -5.05
N TYR A 57 8.37 -17.12 -6.13
CA TYR A 57 9.07 -16.95 -7.40
C TYR A 57 10.22 -15.95 -7.34
N VAL A 58 10.08 -14.90 -6.51
CA VAL A 58 11.18 -13.96 -6.24
C VAL A 58 12.27 -14.64 -5.40
N ALA A 59 11.91 -15.40 -4.36
CA ALA A 59 12.88 -16.13 -3.54
C ALA A 59 13.69 -17.15 -4.38
N GLU A 60 13.04 -17.85 -5.32
CA GLU A 60 13.64 -18.80 -6.24
C GLU A 60 14.50 -18.14 -7.35
N GLY A 61 14.49 -16.80 -7.46
CA GLY A 61 15.26 -16.06 -8.47
C GLY A 61 14.66 -16.08 -9.87
N LEU A 62 13.40 -16.50 -10.04
CA LEU A 62 12.68 -16.39 -11.31
C LEU A 62 12.43 -14.93 -11.68
N PHE A 63 12.22 -14.09 -10.68
CA PHE A 63 12.12 -12.64 -10.80
C PHE A 63 13.10 -11.95 -9.85
N ASP A 64 13.59 -10.78 -10.27
CA ASP A 64 14.49 -9.98 -9.46
C ASP A 64 13.74 -9.17 -8.39
N VAL A 65 12.51 -8.73 -8.75
CA VAL A 65 11.64 -7.91 -7.90
C VAL A 65 10.19 -8.35 -8.07
N GLY A 66 9.44 -8.33 -6.99
CA GLY A 66 8.00 -8.59 -7.00
C GLY A 66 7.23 -7.62 -6.12
N ILE A 67 5.94 -7.45 -6.40
CA ILE A 67 5.02 -6.72 -5.54
C ILE A 67 3.98 -7.70 -5.01
N SER A 68 3.88 -7.78 -3.68
CA SER A 68 2.90 -8.64 -3.01
C SER A 68 2.50 -8.06 -1.64
N GLY A 69 1.53 -8.68 -0.97
CA GLY A 69 1.24 -8.38 0.43
C GLY A 69 2.26 -9.02 1.37
N ARG A 70 2.55 -8.38 2.49
CA ARG A 70 3.37 -8.95 3.58
C ARG A 70 2.80 -10.29 4.08
N ASP A 71 1.48 -10.41 4.09
CA ASP A 71 0.76 -11.64 4.42
C ASP A 71 1.20 -12.84 3.57
N TRP A 72 1.40 -12.66 2.27
CA TRP A 72 1.86 -13.72 1.38
C TRP A 72 3.35 -14.02 1.55
N VAL A 73 4.18 -13.04 1.87
CA VAL A 73 5.59 -13.27 2.21
C VAL A 73 5.67 -14.14 3.46
N GLU A 74 4.86 -13.84 4.48
CA GLU A 74 4.79 -14.61 5.72
C GLU A 74 4.15 -15.99 5.51
N GLU A 75 3.08 -16.09 4.72
CA GLU A 75 2.43 -17.36 4.42
C GLU A 75 3.38 -18.34 3.76
N THR A 76 4.11 -17.88 2.73
CA THR A 76 5.04 -18.71 1.96
C THR A 76 6.39 -18.89 2.65
N ALA A 77 6.65 -18.19 3.75
CA ALA A 77 7.95 -18.13 4.43
C ALA A 77 9.11 -17.86 3.45
N SER A 78 8.87 -17.02 2.44
CA SER A 78 9.83 -16.73 1.37
C SER A 78 11.00 -15.90 1.87
N ASP A 79 12.22 -16.35 1.56
CA ASP A 79 13.46 -15.64 1.91
C ASP A 79 13.76 -14.54 0.88
N VAL A 80 13.15 -13.38 1.08
CA VAL A 80 13.26 -12.21 0.22
C VAL A 80 13.75 -10.98 0.99
N VAL A 81 14.25 -9.98 0.27
CA VAL A 81 14.61 -8.68 0.84
C VAL A 81 13.45 -7.72 0.64
N SER A 82 12.94 -7.13 1.70
CA SER A 82 11.96 -6.03 1.59
C SER A 82 12.67 -4.76 1.10
N LEU A 83 12.18 -4.17 0.02
CA LEU A 83 12.62 -2.86 -0.47
C LEU A 83 11.79 -1.72 0.12
N GLY A 84 10.68 -2.04 0.78
CA GLY A 84 9.78 -1.11 1.45
C GLY A 84 8.32 -1.29 1.10
N GLU A 85 7.49 -0.63 1.89
CA GLU A 85 6.04 -0.65 1.75
C GLU A 85 5.57 0.32 0.67
N LEU A 86 4.56 -0.09 -0.08
CA LEU A 86 3.82 0.79 -0.98
C LEU A 86 2.41 1.00 -0.43
N ARG A 87 2.15 2.17 0.13
CA ARG A 87 0.86 2.49 0.76
C ARG A 87 -0.16 2.92 -0.28
N TYR A 88 -0.68 1.96 -1.01
CA TYR A 88 -1.81 2.15 -1.93
C TYR A 88 -2.81 1.01 -1.73
N SER A 89 -3.79 1.15 -0.90
CA SER A 89 -4.88 0.19 -0.82
C SER A 89 -6.09 0.65 -1.63
N LYS A 90 -7.07 -0.25 -1.81
CA LYS A 90 -8.25 0.00 -2.66
C LYS A 90 -9.16 1.11 -2.14
N ALA A 91 -9.26 1.28 -0.83
CA ALA A 91 -10.23 2.17 -0.20
C ALA A 91 -9.60 3.16 0.77
N THR A 92 -8.54 2.76 1.46
CA THR A 92 -7.84 3.59 2.44
C THR A 92 -6.34 3.37 2.29
N SER A 93 -5.52 4.26 2.85
CA SER A 93 -4.06 4.05 2.95
C SER A 93 -3.70 3.17 4.16
N GLU A 94 -4.71 2.59 4.81
CA GLU A 94 -4.55 1.80 6.01
C GLU A 94 -4.12 0.36 5.70
N PRO A 95 -3.36 -0.24 6.61
CA PRO A 95 -2.95 -1.64 6.46
C PRO A 95 -4.16 -2.57 6.58
N VAL A 96 -4.08 -3.70 5.92
CA VAL A 96 -4.98 -4.80 6.18
C VAL A 96 -4.46 -5.65 7.34
N ARG A 97 -5.35 -6.34 8.05
CA ARG A 97 -5.00 -7.25 9.15
C ARG A 97 -5.45 -8.65 8.82
N VAL A 98 -4.58 -9.61 9.04
CA VAL A 98 -4.95 -11.02 9.11
C VAL A 98 -5.42 -11.28 10.54
N VAL A 99 -6.67 -11.65 10.71
CA VAL A 99 -7.32 -11.73 12.03
C VAL A 99 -7.93 -13.10 12.28
N VAL A 100 -8.02 -13.48 13.56
CA VAL A 100 -8.83 -14.61 14.01
C VAL A 100 -10.22 -14.09 14.38
N ALA A 101 -11.27 -14.69 13.80
CA ALA A 101 -12.64 -14.34 14.10
C ALA A 101 -13.48 -15.59 14.42
N VAL A 102 -14.37 -15.43 15.40
CA VAL A 102 -15.31 -16.46 15.90
C VAL A 102 -16.74 -15.96 15.74
N ALA A 103 -17.72 -16.83 15.95
CA ALA A 103 -19.13 -16.44 16.06
C ALA A 103 -19.31 -15.34 17.14
N ALA A 104 -20.19 -14.39 16.91
CA ALA A 104 -20.37 -13.23 17.80
C ALA A 104 -20.76 -13.62 19.23
N ASP A 105 -21.45 -14.74 19.40
CA ASP A 105 -21.89 -15.31 20.69
C ASP A 105 -20.87 -16.29 21.31
N SER A 106 -19.73 -16.53 20.63
CA SER A 106 -18.64 -17.36 21.18
C SER A 106 -18.14 -16.80 22.51
N PRO A 107 -17.85 -17.64 23.52
CA PRO A 107 -17.28 -17.19 24.80
C PRO A 107 -15.81 -16.75 24.68
N ALA A 108 -15.06 -17.20 23.65
CA ALA A 108 -13.65 -16.91 23.49
C ALA A 108 -13.38 -15.42 23.29
N GLN A 109 -12.51 -14.81 24.10
CA GLN A 109 -12.13 -13.40 24.01
C GLN A 109 -10.80 -13.20 23.27
N SER A 110 -9.99 -14.25 23.19
CA SER A 110 -8.69 -14.29 22.51
C SER A 110 -8.47 -15.65 21.86
N ALA A 111 -7.48 -15.79 21.01
CA ALA A 111 -7.09 -17.08 20.44
C ALA A 111 -6.62 -18.08 21.53
N ALA A 112 -6.12 -17.60 22.67
CA ALA A 112 -5.69 -18.43 23.78
C ALA A 112 -6.85 -19.15 24.50
N ASP A 113 -8.09 -18.70 24.31
CA ASP A 113 -9.28 -19.31 24.87
C ASP A 113 -9.82 -20.47 24.02
N LEU A 114 -9.21 -20.70 22.85
CA LEU A 114 -9.59 -21.79 21.95
C LEU A 114 -8.93 -23.10 22.39
N HIS A 115 -9.64 -24.21 22.18
CA HIS A 115 -9.20 -25.54 22.62
C HIS A 115 -8.30 -26.23 21.59
N ASP A 116 -7.57 -27.24 22.02
CA ASP A 116 -6.87 -28.15 21.13
C ASP A 116 -7.84 -28.85 20.18
N GLY A 117 -7.45 -28.97 18.91
CA GLY A 117 -8.30 -29.51 17.86
C GLY A 117 -9.31 -28.51 17.29
N VAL A 118 -9.23 -27.22 17.67
CA VAL A 118 -10.06 -26.16 17.09
C VAL A 118 -9.97 -26.16 15.55
N ARG A 119 -11.13 -26.21 14.90
CA ARG A 119 -11.23 -26.21 13.42
C ARG A 119 -11.11 -24.78 12.90
N VAL A 120 -10.10 -24.55 12.09
CA VAL A 120 -9.82 -23.22 11.54
C VAL A 120 -9.89 -23.24 10.03
N SER A 121 -10.72 -22.38 9.43
CA SER A 121 -10.76 -22.15 7.99
C SER A 121 -9.93 -20.91 7.67
N SER A 122 -8.95 -21.03 6.75
CA SER A 122 -8.01 -19.94 6.44
C SER A 122 -7.54 -19.94 5.00
N GLU A 123 -7.38 -18.76 4.40
CA GLU A 123 -6.62 -18.60 3.14
C GLU A 123 -5.10 -18.60 3.39
N TYR A 124 -4.66 -18.54 4.66
CA TYR A 124 -3.26 -18.48 5.11
C TYR A 124 -2.94 -19.66 6.04
N PRO A 125 -2.95 -20.91 5.54
CA PRO A 125 -2.84 -22.08 6.41
C PRO A 125 -1.51 -22.18 7.15
N GLU A 126 -0.37 -21.83 6.53
CA GLU A 126 0.94 -21.94 7.17
C GLU A 126 1.15 -20.84 8.23
N LEU A 127 0.77 -19.61 7.92
CA LEU A 127 0.78 -18.49 8.87
C LEU A 127 -0.13 -18.81 10.08
N THR A 128 -1.31 -19.38 9.81
CA THR A 128 -2.28 -19.78 10.83
C THR A 128 -1.73 -20.89 11.73
N ARG A 129 -1.13 -21.96 11.15
CA ARG A 129 -0.52 -23.05 11.93
C ARG A 129 0.58 -22.52 12.85
N ARG A 130 1.48 -21.68 12.32
CA ARG A 130 2.54 -21.07 13.13
C ARG A 130 1.99 -20.22 14.28
N PHE A 131 0.93 -19.43 14.01
CA PHE A 131 0.29 -18.59 15.01
C PHE A 131 -0.27 -19.41 16.20
N PHE A 132 -1.00 -20.50 15.93
CA PHE A 132 -1.57 -21.36 16.96
C PHE A 132 -0.50 -22.21 17.66
N ALA A 133 0.46 -22.76 16.92
CA ALA A 133 1.57 -23.51 17.50
C ALA A 133 2.40 -22.68 18.49
N ASN A 134 2.66 -21.40 18.19
CA ASN A 134 3.36 -20.50 19.08
C ASN A 134 2.58 -20.21 20.39
N ARG A 135 1.29 -20.54 20.44
CA ARG A 135 0.42 -20.45 21.63
C ARG A 135 0.19 -21.80 22.31
N GLY A 136 0.81 -22.85 21.78
CA GLY A 136 0.67 -24.21 22.31
C GLY A 136 -0.67 -24.88 21.97
N ILE A 137 -1.39 -24.37 20.96
CA ILE A 137 -2.70 -24.88 20.56
C ILE A 137 -2.52 -25.72 19.27
N ALA A 138 -2.94 -26.99 19.33
CA ALA A 138 -2.98 -27.88 18.18
C ALA A 138 -4.26 -27.63 17.36
N ALA A 139 -4.20 -26.72 16.38
CA ALA A 139 -5.34 -26.37 15.53
C ALA A 139 -5.47 -27.26 14.29
N ASP A 140 -6.70 -27.68 13.93
CA ASP A 140 -7.03 -28.31 12.64
C ASP A 140 -7.26 -27.22 11.58
N VAL A 141 -6.17 -26.80 10.92
CA VAL A 141 -6.19 -25.70 9.94
C VAL A 141 -6.44 -26.23 8.54
N ARG A 142 -7.53 -25.78 7.93
CA ARG A 142 -7.95 -26.16 6.58
C ARG A 142 -7.90 -24.97 5.64
N LEU A 143 -7.34 -25.20 4.44
CA LEU A 143 -7.29 -24.18 3.38
C LEU A 143 -8.70 -23.81 2.93
N SER A 144 -8.96 -22.50 2.86
CA SER A 144 -10.18 -21.90 2.35
C SER A 144 -9.91 -21.18 1.04
N TYR A 145 -10.78 -21.38 0.06
CA TYR A 145 -10.72 -20.71 -1.25
C TYR A 145 -11.69 -19.53 -1.35
N GLY A 146 -12.07 -18.93 -0.23
CA GLY A 146 -13.01 -17.82 -0.11
C GLY A 146 -14.26 -18.19 0.67
N ALA A 147 -15.11 -17.17 0.92
CA ALA A 147 -16.30 -17.25 1.78
C ALA A 147 -16.00 -17.91 3.15
N SER A 148 -14.83 -17.58 3.72
CA SER A 148 -14.35 -18.16 4.97
C SER A 148 -15.33 -17.87 6.11
N GLU A 149 -15.89 -16.69 6.13
CA GLU A 149 -16.83 -16.19 7.10
C GLU A 149 -18.16 -16.99 7.16
N ALA A 150 -18.55 -17.59 6.03
CA ALA A 150 -19.79 -18.39 5.96
C ALA A 150 -19.64 -19.82 6.55
N LYS A 151 -18.44 -20.20 6.99
CA LYS A 151 -18.15 -21.55 7.48
C LYS A 151 -18.29 -21.68 9.00
N VAL A 152 -18.40 -20.56 9.71
CA VAL A 152 -18.55 -20.52 11.17
C VAL A 152 -20.03 -20.40 11.53
N PRO A 153 -20.56 -21.18 12.51
CA PRO A 153 -19.83 -22.16 13.34
C PRO A 153 -19.87 -23.60 12.81
N ASP A 154 -20.59 -23.89 11.74
CA ASP A 154 -20.97 -25.26 11.38
C ASP A 154 -19.78 -26.11 10.86
N ILE A 155 -18.94 -25.52 10.01
CA ILE A 155 -17.81 -26.21 9.36
C ILE A 155 -16.50 -25.94 10.11
N ALA A 156 -16.32 -24.75 10.64
CA ALA A 156 -15.15 -24.33 11.39
C ALA A 156 -15.58 -23.60 12.67
N ASP A 157 -14.77 -23.69 13.73
CA ASP A 157 -15.01 -23.02 15.00
C ASP A 157 -14.56 -21.55 14.93
N CYS A 158 -13.57 -21.26 14.09
CA CYS A 158 -13.11 -19.92 13.79
C CYS A 158 -12.58 -19.81 12.36
N VAL A 159 -12.42 -18.57 11.89
CA VAL A 159 -11.77 -18.26 10.61
C VAL A 159 -10.55 -17.40 10.83
N VAL A 160 -9.56 -17.57 9.95
CA VAL A 160 -8.48 -16.62 9.79
C VAL A 160 -8.64 -15.97 8.41
N ASP A 161 -8.86 -14.68 8.40
CA ASP A 161 -9.19 -13.94 7.17
C ASP A 161 -8.58 -12.53 7.20
N ILE A 162 -8.52 -11.91 6.02
CA ILE A 162 -7.99 -10.57 5.86
C ILE A 162 -9.09 -9.51 6.01
N THR A 163 -8.81 -8.44 6.72
CA THR A 163 -9.77 -7.35 6.88
C THR A 163 -9.09 -5.99 7.05
N GLU A 164 -9.68 -4.94 6.48
CA GLU A 164 -9.32 -3.55 6.79
C GLU A 164 -10.11 -3.07 8.01
N THR A 165 -11.44 -3.06 7.91
CA THR A 165 -12.36 -2.46 8.89
C THR A 165 -13.13 -3.46 9.74
N GLY A 166 -13.08 -4.74 9.41
CA GLY A 166 -13.88 -5.80 10.04
C GLY A 166 -15.38 -5.77 9.66
N ARG A 167 -15.80 -4.92 8.70
CA ARG A 167 -17.23 -4.78 8.34
C ARG A 167 -17.82 -6.07 7.80
N ALA A 168 -17.13 -6.76 6.88
CA ALA A 168 -17.62 -8.01 6.29
C ALA A 168 -17.77 -9.10 7.34
N LEU A 169 -16.79 -9.27 8.21
CA LEU A 169 -16.85 -10.23 9.33
C LEU A 169 -18.03 -9.96 10.26
N ARG A 170 -18.20 -8.68 10.68
CA ARG A 170 -19.36 -8.32 11.53
C ARG A 170 -20.69 -8.54 10.83
N ALA A 171 -20.81 -8.24 9.52
CA ALA A 171 -22.02 -8.49 8.75
C ALA A 171 -22.34 -9.98 8.63
N ALA A 172 -21.33 -10.84 8.66
CA ALA A 172 -21.48 -12.29 8.71
C ALA A 172 -21.73 -12.85 10.14
N GLY A 173 -21.92 -11.99 11.13
CA GLY A 173 -22.15 -12.42 12.53
C GLY A 173 -20.88 -12.89 13.25
N LEU A 174 -19.71 -12.45 12.78
CA LEU A 174 -18.43 -12.80 13.39
C LEU A 174 -17.82 -11.65 14.18
N ARG A 175 -17.02 -12.00 15.17
CA ARG A 175 -16.25 -11.10 16.01
C ARG A 175 -14.76 -11.43 15.94
N VAL A 176 -13.93 -10.42 15.68
CA VAL A 176 -12.47 -10.54 15.74
C VAL A 176 -12.05 -10.68 17.21
N ILE A 177 -11.23 -11.70 17.49
CA ILE A 177 -10.68 -11.98 18.83
C ILE A 177 -9.16 -11.81 18.88
N ASP A 178 -8.48 -11.87 17.74
CA ASP A 178 -7.03 -11.69 17.70
C ASP A 178 -6.58 -11.17 16.33
N THR A 179 -5.37 -10.60 16.28
CA THR A 179 -4.71 -10.19 15.05
C THR A 179 -3.40 -10.96 14.90
N ILE A 180 -3.27 -11.70 13.82
CA ILE A 180 -2.08 -12.50 13.52
C ILE A 180 -0.97 -11.62 12.96
N LEU A 181 -1.33 -10.76 11.98
CA LEU A 181 -0.41 -9.95 11.22
C LEU A 181 -1.09 -8.67 10.75
N THR A 182 -0.33 -7.57 10.77
CA THR A 182 -0.68 -6.35 10.02
C THR A 182 0.10 -6.38 8.71
N SER A 183 -0.60 -6.34 7.57
CA SER A 183 -0.03 -6.48 6.24
C SER A 183 -0.19 -5.21 5.43
N TYR A 184 0.87 -4.87 4.70
CA TYR A 184 0.92 -3.84 3.67
C TYR A 184 1.31 -4.48 2.34
N THR A 185 1.07 -3.78 1.24
CA THR A 185 1.71 -4.11 -0.02
C THR A 185 3.19 -3.77 0.08
N GLU A 186 4.05 -4.71 -0.25
CA GLU A 186 5.50 -4.56 -0.23
C GLU A 186 6.11 -4.80 -1.62
N VAL A 187 7.24 -4.13 -1.85
CA VAL A 187 8.17 -4.51 -2.92
C VAL A 187 9.22 -5.41 -2.32
N VAL A 188 9.35 -6.61 -2.86
CA VAL A 188 10.31 -7.61 -2.42
C VAL A 188 11.32 -7.91 -3.51
N ALA A 189 12.56 -8.19 -3.13
CA ALA A 189 13.64 -8.51 -4.05
C ALA A 189 14.26 -9.88 -3.74
N ASN A 190 14.71 -10.56 -4.78
CA ASN A 190 15.56 -11.72 -4.66
C ASN A 190 16.89 -11.33 -3.99
N ARG A 191 17.40 -12.16 -3.07
CA ARG A 191 18.63 -11.88 -2.29
C ARG A 191 19.85 -11.69 -3.17
N ASP A 192 20.07 -12.59 -4.12
CA ASP A 192 21.24 -12.55 -5.00
C ASP A 192 21.15 -11.35 -5.96
N SER A 193 19.96 -11.06 -6.49
CA SER A 193 19.71 -9.87 -7.30
C SER A 193 19.92 -8.58 -6.51
N TYR A 194 19.55 -8.55 -5.23
CA TYR A 194 19.79 -7.39 -4.36
C TYR A 194 21.27 -7.27 -3.96
N ALA A 195 22.01 -8.38 -3.89
CA ALA A 195 23.46 -8.37 -3.66
C ALA A 195 24.25 -7.79 -4.84
N ASP A 196 23.71 -7.89 -6.07
CA ASP A 196 24.30 -7.25 -7.26
C ASP A 196 24.15 -5.72 -7.18
N PRO A 197 25.25 -4.94 -7.15
CA PRO A 197 25.21 -3.49 -7.00
C PRO A 197 24.43 -2.78 -8.11
N ALA A 198 24.51 -3.26 -9.35
CA ALA A 198 23.83 -2.64 -10.50
C ALA A 198 22.32 -2.86 -10.43
N LYS A 199 21.89 -4.08 -10.10
CA LYS A 199 20.46 -4.40 -9.90
C LYS A 199 19.89 -3.67 -8.69
N ARG A 200 20.61 -3.67 -7.56
CA ARG A 200 20.20 -2.93 -6.34
C ARG A 200 20.04 -1.44 -6.62
N HIS A 201 20.96 -0.83 -7.38
CA HIS A 201 20.82 0.58 -7.79
C HIS A 201 19.57 0.81 -8.63
N ALA A 202 19.33 -0.04 -9.62
CA ALA A 202 18.12 0.02 -10.46
C ALA A 202 16.83 -0.15 -9.62
N MET A 203 16.81 -1.08 -8.67
CA MET A 203 15.70 -1.25 -7.70
C MET A 203 15.45 0.02 -6.90
N GLY A 204 16.52 0.65 -6.36
CA GLY A 204 16.42 1.91 -5.63
C GLY A 204 15.84 3.04 -6.46
N GLN A 205 16.24 3.14 -7.73
CA GLN A 205 15.69 4.14 -8.65
C GLN A 205 14.20 3.91 -8.96
N LEU A 206 13.77 2.65 -9.16
CA LEU A 206 12.35 2.34 -9.32
C LEU A 206 11.56 2.70 -8.06
N MET A 207 12.07 2.35 -6.87
CA MET A 207 11.44 2.71 -5.59
C MET A 207 11.33 4.23 -5.42
N THR A 208 12.34 4.99 -5.83
CA THR A 208 12.28 6.48 -5.80
C THR A 208 11.13 7.01 -6.64
N LEU A 209 10.92 6.48 -7.85
CA LEU A 209 9.82 6.92 -8.73
C LEU A 209 8.44 6.53 -8.15
N LEU A 210 8.29 5.30 -7.69
CA LEU A 210 7.04 4.79 -7.11
C LEU A 210 6.67 5.56 -5.84
N ASN A 211 7.62 5.76 -4.92
CA ASN A 211 7.40 6.52 -3.70
C ASN A 211 7.13 8.00 -3.99
N GLY A 212 7.82 8.59 -4.96
CA GLY A 212 7.58 9.97 -5.39
C GLY A 212 6.16 10.18 -5.92
N ALA A 213 5.64 9.22 -6.70
CA ALA A 213 4.26 9.24 -7.18
C ALA A 213 3.25 9.07 -6.03
N LEU A 214 3.52 8.18 -5.07
CA LEU A 214 2.67 8.00 -3.88
C LEU A 214 2.62 9.25 -3.01
N GLU A 215 3.77 9.87 -2.76
CA GLU A 215 3.89 11.10 -1.97
C GLU A 215 3.10 12.26 -2.58
N ALA A 216 3.08 12.36 -3.91
CA ALA A 216 2.37 13.40 -4.62
C ALA A 216 0.84 13.24 -4.62
N ARG A 217 0.31 12.02 -4.44
CA ARG A 217 -1.14 11.74 -4.54
C ARG A 217 -2.00 12.58 -3.60
N THR A 218 -1.48 12.89 -2.42
CA THR A 218 -2.22 13.62 -1.38
C THR A 218 -1.91 15.11 -1.35
N LYS A 219 -1.04 15.59 -2.25
CA LYS A 219 -0.50 16.94 -2.22
C LYS A 219 -0.73 17.70 -3.54
N VAL A 220 -0.73 19.01 -3.43
CA VAL A 220 -0.77 19.94 -4.56
C VAL A 220 0.24 21.07 -4.33
N LEU A 221 0.72 21.66 -5.41
CA LEU A 221 1.47 22.89 -5.35
C LEU A 221 0.48 24.06 -5.40
N LEU A 222 0.41 24.82 -4.34
CA LEU A 222 -0.32 26.08 -4.28
C LEU A 222 0.64 27.22 -4.62
N LYS A 223 0.26 28.02 -5.60
CA LYS A 223 0.96 29.24 -6.00
C LYS A 223 0.01 30.41 -5.87
N LEU A 224 0.50 31.52 -5.35
CA LEU A 224 -0.29 32.75 -5.18
C LEU A 224 0.59 34.00 -5.28
N ASN A 225 -0.04 35.14 -5.52
CA ASN A 225 0.58 36.46 -5.39
C ASN A 225 0.04 37.19 -4.16
N VAL A 226 0.84 38.06 -3.57
CA VAL A 226 0.47 38.87 -2.41
C VAL A 226 1.19 40.19 -2.40
N SER A 227 0.50 41.27 -1.98
CA SER A 227 1.12 42.58 -1.78
C SER A 227 2.04 42.58 -0.55
N VAL A 228 2.99 43.51 -0.51
CA VAL A 228 3.86 43.70 0.68
C VAL A 228 3.05 43.89 1.96
N ALA A 229 1.94 44.65 1.89
CA ALA A 229 1.10 44.97 3.06
C ALA A 229 0.37 43.76 3.65
N GLN A 230 0.05 42.73 2.83
CA GLN A 230 -0.75 41.55 3.22
C GLN A 230 0.12 40.33 3.42
N PHE A 231 1.42 40.41 3.15
CA PHE A 231 2.35 39.29 3.12
C PHE A 231 2.32 38.46 4.41
N GLU A 232 2.49 39.10 5.57
CA GLU A 232 2.50 38.42 6.87
C GLU A 232 1.15 37.74 7.18
N ALA A 233 0.03 38.40 6.84
CA ALA A 233 -1.30 37.87 7.06
C ALA A 233 -1.55 36.58 6.20
N VAL A 234 -1.09 36.60 4.95
CA VAL A 234 -1.19 35.46 4.04
C VAL A 234 -0.29 34.31 4.52
N LEU A 235 0.94 34.57 4.94
CA LEU A 235 1.84 33.55 5.47
C LEU A 235 1.30 32.89 6.74
N ALA A 236 0.62 33.64 7.61
CA ALA A 236 0.04 33.12 8.83
C ALA A 236 -1.10 32.08 8.58
N VAL A 237 -1.77 32.21 7.44
CA VAL A 237 -2.87 31.29 7.02
C VAL A 237 -2.35 30.10 6.21
N LEU A 238 -1.21 30.26 5.54
CA LEU A 238 -0.69 29.24 4.62
C LEU A 238 -0.21 27.99 5.39
N PRO A 239 -0.87 26.84 5.26
CA PRO A 239 -0.36 25.60 5.84
C PRO A 239 0.85 25.17 5.02
N SER A 240 2.01 25.14 5.64
CA SER A 240 3.25 24.76 4.97
C SER A 240 3.80 23.48 5.58
N ALA A 241 3.98 22.44 4.78
CA ALA A 241 4.71 21.23 5.21
C ALA A 241 6.21 21.53 5.42
N LYS A 242 6.72 22.53 4.71
CA LYS A 242 8.08 23.12 4.81
C LYS A 242 7.95 24.62 4.56
N SER A 243 9.01 25.37 4.76
CA SER A 243 9.03 26.81 4.43
C SER A 243 8.60 27.05 2.97
N PRO A 244 7.69 27.99 2.71
CA PRO A 244 7.28 28.32 1.35
C PRO A 244 8.45 28.91 0.55
N THR A 245 8.41 28.77 -0.77
CA THR A 245 9.30 29.48 -1.67
C THR A 245 8.71 30.88 -1.92
N ILE A 246 9.51 31.91 -1.76
CA ILE A 246 9.09 33.32 -1.92
C ILE A 246 9.97 33.96 -2.97
N SER A 247 9.34 34.65 -3.93
CA SER A 247 10.00 35.45 -4.98
C SER A 247 9.38 36.81 -5.09
N GLU A 248 10.18 37.86 -5.36
CA GLU A 248 9.69 39.21 -5.60
C GLU A 248 9.01 39.34 -6.97
N LEU A 249 7.91 40.07 -7.02
CA LEU A 249 7.21 40.39 -8.25
C LEU A 249 7.75 41.70 -8.86
N ALA A 250 7.86 41.77 -10.17
CA ALA A 250 8.34 42.96 -10.89
C ALA A 250 7.51 44.25 -10.61
N GLY A 251 6.23 44.06 -10.29
CA GLY A 251 5.32 45.17 -9.93
C GLY A 251 5.27 45.49 -8.43
N GLY A 252 6.12 44.88 -7.62
CA GLY A 252 6.07 44.91 -6.15
C GLY A 252 5.17 43.84 -5.56
N GLY A 253 5.49 43.40 -4.33
CA GLY A 253 4.85 42.23 -3.68
C GLY A 253 5.60 40.92 -3.93
N TYR A 254 4.97 39.83 -3.60
CA TYR A 254 5.61 38.49 -3.60
C TYR A 254 4.75 37.44 -4.31
N ALA A 255 5.42 36.57 -5.04
CA ALA A 255 4.88 35.25 -5.42
C ALA A 255 5.28 34.24 -4.36
N VAL A 256 4.34 33.46 -3.88
CA VAL A 256 4.54 32.44 -2.85
C VAL A 256 4.14 31.07 -3.41
N GLU A 257 4.99 30.07 -3.22
CA GLU A 257 4.74 28.69 -3.62
C GLU A 257 4.87 27.78 -2.41
N SER A 258 3.90 26.88 -2.20
CA SER A 258 3.90 25.93 -1.10
C SER A 258 3.25 24.61 -1.50
N VAL A 259 3.82 23.50 -1.04
CA VAL A 259 3.20 22.19 -1.14
C VAL A 259 2.23 22.02 0.03
N VAL A 260 0.96 21.78 -0.27
CA VAL A 260 -0.11 21.64 0.73
C VAL A 260 -0.88 20.35 0.56
N GLU A 261 -1.48 19.86 1.67
CA GLU A 261 -2.33 18.69 1.65
C GLU A 261 -3.61 18.94 0.84
N LYS A 262 -3.87 18.14 -0.17
CA LYS A 262 -5.04 18.26 -1.06
C LYS A 262 -6.37 18.30 -0.29
N ARG A 263 -6.48 17.53 0.81
CA ARG A 263 -7.70 17.51 1.65
C ARG A 263 -8.02 18.84 2.33
N GLN A 264 -7.03 19.73 2.47
CA GLN A 264 -7.20 21.03 3.14
C GLN A 264 -7.47 22.17 2.13
N ILE A 265 -7.28 21.95 0.84
CA ILE A 265 -7.24 23.00 -0.17
C ILE A 265 -8.54 23.82 -0.25
N ASN A 266 -9.69 23.14 -0.08
CA ASN A 266 -11.01 23.77 -0.11
C ASN A 266 -11.25 24.77 1.05
N LEU A 267 -10.52 24.63 2.16
CA LEU A 267 -10.54 25.57 3.29
C LEU A 267 -9.44 26.62 3.16
N VAL A 268 -8.30 26.22 2.63
CA VAL A 268 -7.11 27.07 2.52
C VAL A 268 -7.28 28.17 1.46
N ILE A 269 -7.78 27.84 0.26
CA ILE A 269 -7.94 28.82 -0.82
C ILE A 269 -8.85 29.99 -0.41
N PRO A 270 -10.07 29.80 0.14
CA PRO A 270 -10.90 30.90 0.59
C PRO A 270 -10.22 31.75 1.69
N ALA A 271 -9.60 31.09 2.69
CA ALA A 271 -8.95 31.79 3.78
C ALA A 271 -7.75 32.66 3.31
N LEU A 272 -6.97 32.17 2.34
CA LEU A 272 -5.89 32.96 1.73
C LEU A 272 -6.43 34.13 0.94
N LYS A 273 -7.55 33.96 0.24
CA LYS A 273 -8.20 35.05 -0.48
C LYS A 273 -8.72 36.13 0.47
N ASP A 274 -9.31 35.76 1.59
CA ASP A 274 -9.77 36.68 2.64
C ASP A 274 -8.59 37.41 3.30
N ALA A 275 -7.42 36.77 3.42
CA ALA A 275 -6.17 37.37 3.88
C ALA A 275 -5.51 38.33 2.85
N GLY A 276 -6.03 38.41 1.62
CA GLY A 276 -5.56 39.30 0.58
C GLY A 276 -4.65 38.68 -0.48
N ALA A 277 -4.58 37.35 -0.55
CA ALA A 277 -3.89 36.67 -1.65
C ALA A 277 -4.65 36.84 -2.97
N THR A 278 -3.91 36.94 -4.06
CA THR A 278 -4.43 37.03 -5.44
C THR A 278 -3.79 35.97 -6.31
N ASP A 279 -4.36 35.74 -7.51
CA ASP A 279 -3.83 34.82 -8.52
C ASP A 279 -3.52 33.42 -7.95
N LEU A 280 -4.45 32.88 -7.13
CA LEU A 280 -4.30 31.56 -6.52
C LEU A 280 -4.42 30.47 -7.57
N LEU A 281 -3.40 29.63 -7.68
CA LEU A 281 -3.34 28.47 -8.59
C LEU A 281 -3.11 27.20 -7.80
N GLU A 282 -3.98 26.23 -7.98
CA GLU A 282 -3.78 24.86 -7.53
C GLU A 282 -3.18 24.03 -8.69
N ILE A 283 -1.98 23.50 -8.51
CA ILE A 283 -1.24 22.77 -9.55
C ILE A 283 -1.03 21.32 -9.08
N PRO A 284 -1.51 20.34 -9.85
CA PRO A 284 -1.22 18.93 -9.55
C PRO A 284 0.28 18.65 -9.58
N ILE A 285 0.75 17.83 -8.65
CA ILE A 285 2.13 17.39 -8.57
C ILE A 285 2.19 15.94 -9.06
N ALA A 286 3.05 15.66 -10.03
CA ALA A 286 3.24 14.30 -10.54
C ALA A 286 4.06 13.43 -9.57
N LYS A 287 5.15 13.97 -9.03
CA LYS A 287 6.05 13.28 -8.10
C LYS A 287 6.66 14.26 -7.11
N ILE A 288 6.88 13.78 -5.88
CA ILE A 288 7.68 14.49 -4.86
C ILE A 288 8.81 13.54 -4.46
N VAL A 289 10.05 13.96 -4.64
CA VAL A 289 11.25 13.21 -4.25
C VAL A 289 12.04 14.05 -3.26
N HIS A 290 12.36 13.45 -2.11
CA HIS A 290 13.11 14.11 -1.02
C HIS A 290 14.59 13.70 -1.03
#